data_9b71707b886546dd1eb44aa1fcf3cef2
#
_entry.id   9b71707b886546dd1eb44aa1fcf3cef2
#
_cell.length_a   1.000
_cell.length_b   1.000
_cell.length_c   1.000
_cell.angle_alpha   90.00
_cell.angle_beta   90.00
_cell.angle_gamma   90.00
#
_symmetry.space_group_name_H-M   'P 1'
#
loop_
_entity.id
_entity.type
_entity.pdbx_description
1 polymer ?
#
loop_
_entity_poly.entity_id
_entity_poly.type
_entity_poly.pdbx_seq_one_letter_code
_entity_poly.pdbx_strand_id
1 'polypeptide(L)'
;MKKIILLICVCIVGFYVYSQYTVEPEPITPVKPKTNAERLHDAIVLFADSFNIPLHVAFNMAYLETTYRGPLDSTYDHRKTSRCGAVGAMQIMPKYASYHAGFPVTKQELRDSIELNVYISMKIMAANYVKTKSWTKSAGKYHTGKACVDTYAKKAVVKDYQSKWVNI
;
A
#
# COMPACT_ATOMS: atom_id res chain seq x y z
N MET A 1 -31.19 61.71 10.72
CA MET A 1 -31.74 60.36 11.08
C MET A 1 -31.57 59.31 9.99
N LYS A 2 -31.94 59.55 8.72
CA LYS A 2 -31.84 58.53 7.64
C LYS A 2 -30.41 57.93 7.43
N LYS A 3 -29.34 58.74 7.54
CA LYS A 3 -27.96 58.28 7.37
C LYS A 3 -27.46 57.34 8.50
N ILE A 4 -27.95 57.57 9.72
CA ILE A 4 -27.59 56.73 10.89
C ILE A 4 -28.27 55.35 10.79
N ILE A 5 -29.53 55.32 10.35
CA ILE A 5 -30.27 54.07 10.16
C ILE A 5 -29.63 53.23 9.07
N LEU A 6 -29.16 53.81 7.96
CA LEU A 6 -28.48 53.11 6.89
C LEU A 6 -27.15 52.45 7.36
N LEU A 7 -26.37 53.19 8.19
CA LEU A 7 -25.11 52.70 8.73
C LEU A 7 -25.32 51.47 9.66
N ILE A 8 -26.34 51.53 10.50
CA ILE A 8 -26.70 50.43 11.41
C ILE A 8 -27.12 49.17 10.62
N CYS A 9 -27.93 49.35 9.57
CA CYS A 9 -28.33 48.21 8.71
C CYS A 9 -27.14 47.58 8.01
N VAL A 10 -26.17 48.32 7.50
CA VAL A 10 -24.96 47.79 6.85
C VAL A 10 -24.10 46.99 7.86
N CYS A 11 -23.96 47.49 9.10
CA CYS A 11 -23.23 46.79 10.15
C CYS A 11 -23.90 45.45 10.55
N ILE A 12 -25.24 45.42 10.66
CA ILE A 12 -25.99 44.22 11.03
C ILE A 12 -25.90 43.18 9.91
N VAL A 13 -26.07 43.59 8.65
CA VAL A 13 -25.92 42.66 7.51
C VAL A 13 -24.50 42.17 7.38
N GLY A 14 -23.49 43.02 7.56
CA GLY A 14 -22.09 42.65 7.56
C GLY A 14 -21.73 41.65 8.65
N PHE A 15 -22.26 41.84 9.86
CA PHE A 15 -22.06 40.94 10.98
C PHE A 15 -22.77 39.61 10.76
N TYR A 16 -24.00 39.63 10.23
CA TYR A 16 -24.75 38.42 9.91
C TYR A 16 -24.08 37.59 8.81
N VAL A 17 -23.59 38.24 7.75
CA VAL A 17 -22.83 37.57 6.69
C VAL A 17 -21.52 37.01 7.24
N TYR A 18 -20.79 37.79 8.05
CA TYR A 18 -19.54 37.31 8.68
C TYR A 18 -19.78 36.09 9.58
N SER A 19 -20.83 36.07 10.38
CA SER A 19 -21.18 34.95 11.25
C SER A 19 -21.57 33.68 10.50
N GLN A 20 -22.08 33.78 9.27
CA GLN A 20 -22.39 32.63 8.43
C GLN A 20 -21.13 31.98 7.79
N TYR A 21 -20.03 32.76 7.69
CA TYR A 21 -18.77 32.28 7.12
C TYR A 21 -17.73 31.84 8.16
N THR A 22 -17.98 32.07 9.44
CA THR A 22 -17.17 31.47 10.52
C THR A 22 -17.64 30.04 10.73
N VAL A 23 -17.30 29.13 9.82
CA VAL A 23 -17.37 27.70 10.06
C VAL A 23 -16.33 27.43 11.15
N GLU A 24 -16.77 27.14 12.38
CA GLU A 24 -15.85 26.61 13.38
C GLU A 24 -15.14 25.40 12.77
N PRO A 25 -13.80 25.36 12.80
CA PRO A 25 -13.09 24.21 12.30
C PRO A 25 -13.58 22.97 13.07
N GLU A 26 -14.08 21.99 12.34
CA GLU A 26 -14.47 20.70 12.93
C GLU A 26 -13.34 20.21 13.84
N PRO A 27 -13.63 19.75 15.06
CA PRO A 27 -12.60 19.27 15.96
C PRO A 27 -11.82 18.15 15.25
N ILE A 28 -10.52 18.36 15.04
CA ILE A 28 -9.63 17.35 14.45
C ILE A 28 -9.59 16.16 15.38
N THR A 29 -10.45 15.17 15.11
CA THR A 29 -10.39 13.90 15.82
C THR A 29 -9.03 13.25 15.51
N PRO A 30 -8.22 12.87 16.51
CA PRO A 30 -6.94 12.25 16.26
C PRO A 30 -7.16 10.95 15.48
N VAL A 31 -6.63 10.92 14.24
CA VAL A 31 -6.70 9.72 13.40
C VAL A 31 -5.84 8.65 14.06
N LYS A 32 -6.47 7.52 14.41
CA LYS A 32 -5.74 6.36 14.96
C LYS A 32 -4.64 5.92 13.98
N PRO A 33 -3.39 5.74 14.43
CA PRO A 33 -2.31 5.25 13.58
C PRO A 33 -2.67 3.89 12.96
N LYS A 34 -2.44 3.75 11.65
CA LYS A 34 -2.67 2.48 10.94
C LYS A 34 -1.74 1.38 11.45
N THR A 35 -2.27 0.19 11.62
CA THR A 35 -1.49 -1.02 11.90
C THR A 35 -0.60 -1.40 10.72
N ASN A 36 0.38 -2.28 10.92
CA ASN A 36 1.21 -2.79 9.83
C ASN A 36 0.39 -3.53 8.77
N ALA A 37 -0.67 -4.23 9.19
CA ALA A 37 -1.55 -4.95 8.27
C ALA A 37 -2.38 -3.99 7.40
N GLU A 38 -2.92 -2.92 7.97
CA GLU A 38 -3.63 -1.86 7.24
C GLU A 38 -2.70 -1.12 6.28
N ARG A 39 -1.48 -0.79 6.72
CA ARG A 39 -0.47 -0.15 5.85
C ARG A 39 -0.09 -1.05 4.68
N LEU A 40 0.09 -2.35 4.91
CA LEU A 40 0.39 -3.30 3.83
C LEU A 40 -0.76 -3.41 2.85
N HIS A 41 -2.00 -3.48 3.34
CA HIS A 41 -3.19 -3.48 2.48
C HIS A 41 -3.20 -2.29 1.55
N ASP A 42 -3.08 -1.09 2.12
CA ASP A 42 -3.16 0.16 1.35
C ASP A 42 -2.02 0.31 0.35
N ALA A 43 -0.81 -0.09 0.74
CA ALA A 43 0.35 -0.09 -0.15
C ALA A 43 0.14 -1.07 -1.33
N ILE A 44 -0.41 -2.27 -1.08
CA ILE A 44 -0.70 -3.23 -2.14
C ILE A 44 -1.76 -2.66 -3.09
N VAL A 45 -2.85 -2.10 -2.59
CA VAL A 45 -3.91 -1.51 -3.43
C VAL A 45 -3.33 -0.39 -4.30
N LEU A 46 -2.58 0.53 -3.70
CA LEU A 46 -1.98 1.67 -4.39
C LEU A 46 -1.02 1.24 -5.50
N PHE A 47 -0.08 0.36 -5.18
CA PHE A 47 0.98 0.01 -6.13
C PHE A 47 0.57 -1.08 -7.12
N ALA A 48 -0.36 -1.97 -6.78
CA ALA A 48 -0.93 -2.90 -7.75
C ALA A 48 -1.67 -2.14 -8.86
N ASP A 49 -2.48 -1.14 -8.50
CA ASP A 49 -3.14 -0.24 -9.46
C ASP A 49 -2.12 0.51 -10.31
N SER A 50 -1.16 1.19 -9.68
CA SER A 50 -0.11 1.97 -10.36
C SER A 50 0.70 1.18 -11.39
N PHE A 51 0.87 -0.12 -11.17
CA PHE A 51 1.62 -1.02 -12.06
C PHE A 51 0.74 -1.98 -12.87
N ASN A 52 -0.59 -1.80 -12.87
CA ASN A 52 -1.57 -2.65 -13.57
C ASN A 52 -1.44 -4.14 -13.23
N ILE A 53 -1.20 -4.46 -11.96
CA ILE A 53 -1.12 -5.83 -11.46
C ILE A 53 -2.51 -6.24 -10.95
N PRO A 54 -3.05 -7.42 -11.34
CA PRO A 54 -4.30 -7.88 -10.77
C PRO A 54 -4.23 -7.97 -9.24
N LEU A 55 -5.15 -7.31 -8.55
CA LEU A 55 -5.09 -7.11 -7.10
C LEU A 55 -5.01 -8.44 -6.33
N HIS A 56 -5.77 -9.46 -6.78
CA HIS A 56 -5.71 -10.80 -6.18
C HIS A 56 -4.30 -11.43 -6.28
N VAL A 57 -3.56 -11.19 -7.38
CA VAL A 57 -2.17 -11.69 -7.52
C VAL A 57 -1.27 -11.03 -6.50
N ALA A 58 -1.38 -9.71 -6.32
CA ALA A 58 -0.57 -8.96 -5.35
C ALA A 58 -0.84 -9.43 -3.90
N PHE A 59 -2.10 -9.61 -3.51
CA PHE A 59 -2.46 -10.14 -2.18
C PHE A 59 -2.03 -11.60 -1.99
N ASN A 60 -2.19 -12.43 -3.01
CA ASN A 60 -1.72 -13.82 -2.94
C ASN A 60 -0.22 -13.90 -2.74
N MET A 61 0.56 -13.03 -3.39
CA MET A 61 2.00 -12.94 -3.16
C MET A 61 2.31 -12.55 -1.72
N ALA A 62 1.66 -11.52 -1.17
CA ALA A 62 1.87 -11.12 0.23
C ALA A 62 1.57 -12.27 1.21
N TYR A 63 0.52 -13.05 0.95
CA TYR A 63 0.25 -14.26 1.73
C TYR A 63 1.36 -15.31 1.61
N LEU A 64 1.84 -15.58 0.39
CA LEU A 64 2.88 -16.58 0.14
C LEU A 64 4.24 -16.18 0.74
N GLU A 65 4.57 -14.88 0.74
CA GLU A 65 5.84 -14.37 1.26
C GLU A 65 5.86 -14.28 2.80
N THR A 66 4.81 -13.74 3.39
CA THR A 66 4.80 -13.42 4.82
C THR A 66 3.55 -13.83 5.58
N THR A 67 2.67 -14.60 4.94
CA THR A 67 1.41 -15.07 5.55
C THR A 67 0.46 -13.92 5.90
N TYR A 68 0.43 -12.87 5.06
CA TYR A 68 -0.49 -11.75 5.23
C TYR A 68 -1.95 -12.21 5.13
N ARG A 69 -2.77 -11.90 6.12
CA ARG A 69 -4.16 -12.35 6.26
C ARG A 69 -5.17 -11.19 6.34
N GLY A 70 -4.90 -10.10 5.62
CA GLY A 70 -5.81 -8.97 5.52
C GLY A 70 -5.51 -7.82 6.50
N PRO A 71 -6.22 -6.68 6.32
CA PRO A 71 -5.94 -5.45 7.06
C PRO A 71 -6.25 -5.55 8.56
N LEU A 72 -7.08 -6.51 8.96
CA LEU A 72 -7.53 -6.70 10.34
C LEU A 72 -6.61 -7.62 11.16
N ASP A 73 -5.55 -8.19 10.55
CA ASP A 73 -4.57 -9.00 11.27
C ASP A 73 -3.64 -8.11 12.12
N SER A 74 -4.08 -7.80 13.35
CA SER A 74 -3.31 -6.98 14.30
C SER A 74 -1.98 -7.60 14.72
N THR A 75 -1.78 -8.89 14.47
CA THR A 75 -0.54 -9.63 14.80
C THR A 75 0.48 -9.64 13.67
N TYR A 76 0.13 -9.05 12.51
CA TYR A 76 0.99 -9.07 11.35
C TYR A 76 2.31 -8.31 11.59
N ASP A 77 3.43 -9.02 11.37
CA ASP A 77 4.76 -8.44 11.37
C ASP A 77 5.38 -8.50 9.97
N HIS A 78 5.72 -7.33 9.44
CA HIS A 78 6.32 -7.18 8.11
C HIS A 78 7.84 -7.34 8.11
N ARG A 79 8.51 -7.27 9.28
CA ARG A 79 9.98 -7.24 9.41
C ARG A 79 10.65 -8.60 9.29
N LYS A 80 10.04 -9.51 8.55
CA LYS A 80 10.56 -10.86 8.37
C LYS A 80 11.85 -10.87 7.53
N THR A 81 12.75 -11.79 7.88
CA THR A 81 13.95 -12.09 7.09
C THR A 81 13.98 -13.58 6.83
N SER A 82 14.07 -13.98 5.56
CA SER A 82 14.19 -15.38 5.17
C SER A 82 15.59 -15.93 5.41
N ARG A 83 15.72 -17.28 5.36
CA ARG A 83 17.02 -17.94 5.44
C ARG A 83 17.98 -17.47 4.33
N CYS A 84 17.47 -17.14 3.15
CA CYS A 84 18.27 -16.64 2.01
C CYS A 84 18.56 -15.13 2.08
N GLY A 85 18.10 -14.45 3.13
CA GLY A 85 18.34 -13.02 3.33
C GLY A 85 17.36 -12.06 2.65
N ALA A 86 16.25 -12.56 2.09
CA ALA A 86 15.16 -11.71 1.63
C ALA A 86 14.47 -11.06 2.83
N VAL A 87 14.04 -9.81 2.71
CA VAL A 87 13.49 -9.01 3.82
C VAL A 87 12.19 -8.31 3.48
N GLY A 88 11.39 -8.05 4.52
CA GLY A 88 10.20 -7.23 4.47
C GLY A 88 8.94 -7.99 4.03
N ALA A 89 7.85 -7.23 3.89
CA ALA A 89 6.51 -7.76 3.63
C ALA A 89 6.40 -8.64 2.37
N MET A 90 7.14 -8.28 1.32
CA MET A 90 7.16 -8.97 0.03
C MET A 90 8.46 -9.75 -0.21
N GLN A 91 9.30 -9.94 0.81
CA GLN A 91 10.52 -10.75 0.78
C GLN A 91 11.48 -10.37 -0.36
N ILE A 92 11.86 -9.10 -0.44
CA ILE A 92 12.81 -8.60 -1.44
C ILE A 92 14.25 -8.94 -1.07
N MET A 93 15.03 -9.41 -2.04
CA MET A 93 16.48 -9.59 -1.89
C MET A 93 17.21 -8.25 -1.91
N PRO A 94 17.90 -7.83 -0.83
CA PRO A 94 18.52 -6.50 -0.73
C PRO A 94 19.50 -6.19 -1.85
N LYS A 95 20.25 -7.17 -2.32
CA LYS A 95 21.23 -7.00 -3.41
C LYS A 95 20.63 -6.53 -4.74
N TYR A 96 19.33 -6.68 -4.95
CA TYR A 96 18.63 -6.26 -6.15
C TYR A 96 17.73 -5.04 -5.93
N ALA A 97 17.52 -4.62 -4.68
CA ALA A 97 16.55 -3.60 -4.33
C ALA A 97 16.84 -2.26 -5.01
N SER A 98 18.07 -1.75 -4.93
CA SER A 98 18.47 -0.48 -5.55
C SER A 98 18.32 -0.50 -7.08
N TYR A 99 18.66 -1.61 -7.73
CA TYR A 99 18.48 -1.76 -9.18
C TYR A 99 16.99 -1.64 -9.57
N HIS A 100 16.11 -2.33 -8.87
CA HIS A 100 14.69 -2.28 -9.17
C HIS A 100 14.02 -0.99 -8.73
N ALA A 101 14.45 -0.39 -7.62
CA ALA A 101 13.97 0.91 -7.18
C ALA A 101 14.32 2.03 -8.18
N GLY A 102 15.54 2.00 -8.72
CA GLY A 102 16.12 3.07 -9.54
C GLY A 102 16.82 4.14 -8.69
N PHE A 103 17.00 3.88 -7.39
CA PHE A 103 17.72 4.73 -6.43
C PHE A 103 18.33 3.85 -5.32
N PRO A 104 19.32 4.35 -4.56
CA PRO A 104 19.92 3.60 -3.45
C PRO A 104 18.89 3.18 -2.41
N VAL A 105 18.93 1.91 -2.02
CA VAL A 105 18.05 1.32 -0.99
C VAL A 105 18.90 0.44 -0.08
N THR A 106 18.86 0.69 1.20
CA THR A 106 19.52 -0.11 2.22
C THR A 106 18.67 -1.32 2.62
N LYS A 107 19.31 -2.36 3.16
CA LYS A 107 18.61 -3.51 3.74
C LYS A 107 17.66 -3.08 4.87
N GLN A 108 18.07 -2.08 5.67
CA GLN A 108 17.27 -1.58 6.79
C GLN A 108 15.99 -0.89 6.30
N GLU A 109 16.09 0.02 5.33
CA GLU A 109 14.93 0.70 4.75
C GLU A 109 13.97 -0.30 4.11
N LEU A 110 14.51 -1.26 3.37
CA LEU A 110 13.72 -2.31 2.72
C LEU A 110 12.96 -3.18 3.74
N ARG A 111 13.53 -3.43 4.92
CA ARG A 111 12.90 -4.20 5.98
C ARG A 111 11.86 -3.40 6.74
N ASP A 112 12.13 -2.12 7.02
CA ASP A 112 11.33 -1.32 7.94
C ASP A 112 10.23 -0.51 7.25
N SER A 113 10.35 -0.25 5.94
CA SER A 113 9.32 0.43 5.16
C SER A 113 8.47 -0.55 4.37
N ILE A 114 7.21 -0.71 4.81
CA ILE A 114 6.20 -1.51 4.10
C ILE A 114 5.99 -0.97 2.69
N GLU A 115 5.81 0.34 2.57
CA GLU A 115 5.49 1.00 1.31
C GLU A 115 6.61 0.84 0.29
N LEU A 116 7.87 1.04 0.71
CA LEU A 116 9.04 0.84 -0.16
C LEU A 116 9.16 -0.62 -0.61
N ASN A 117 8.94 -1.55 0.31
CA ASN A 117 9.03 -2.99 0.02
C ASN A 117 7.98 -3.41 -1.00
N VAL A 118 6.72 -2.96 -0.84
CA VAL A 118 5.63 -3.23 -1.79
C VAL A 118 5.90 -2.55 -3.13
N TYR A 119 6.29 -1.27 -3.15
CA TYR A 119 6.62 -0.55 -4.37
C TYR A 119 7.64 -1.31 -5.23
N ILE A 120 8.75 -1.74 -4.62
CA ILE A 120 9.81 -2.47 -5.33
C ILE A 120 9.28 -3.83 -5.84
N SER A 121 8.50 -4.53 -5.02
CA SER A 121 7.89 -5.81 -5.39
C SER A 121 6.99 -5.67 -6.63
N MET A 122 6.08 -4.70 -6.63
CA MET A 122 5.17 -4.47 -7.75
C MET A 122 5.93 -4.05 -9.01
N LYS A 123 6.97 -3.23 -8.87
CA LYS A 123 7.85 -2.86 -9.98
C LYS A 123 8.58 -4.07 -10.59
N ILE A 124 9.05 -5.00 -9.77
CA ILE A 124 9.64 -6.28 -10.22
C ILE A 124 8.60 -7.10 -10.98
N MET A 125 7.40 -7.24 -10.43
CA MET A 125 6.32 -8.01 -11.05
C MET A 125 5.91 -7.43 -12.41
N ALA A 126 5.73 -6.12 -12.51
CA ALA A 126 5.43 -5.44 -13.77
C ALA A 126 6.53 -5.64 -14.81
N ALA A 127 7.81 -5.47 -14.42
CA ALA A 127 8.96 -5.70 -15.30
C ALA A 127 9.06 -7.16 -15.78
N ASN A 128 8.70 -8.11 -14.91
CA ASN A 128 8.60 -9.52 -15.30
C ASN A 128 7.47 -9.75 -16.28
N TYR A 129 6.31 -9.13 -16.08
CA TYR A 129 5.16 -9.26 -16.99
C TYR A 129 5.43 -8.71 -18.38
N VAL A 130 6.13 -7.59 -18.49
CA VAL A 130 6.56 -7.05 -19.80
C VAL A 130 7.32 -8.09 -20.62
N LYS A 131 8.17 -8.90 -19.96
CA LYS A 131 9.00 -9.93 -20.59
C LYS A 131 8.27 -11.25 -20.83
N THR A 132 7.38 -11.65 -19.93
CA THR A 132 6.74 -13.00 -19.95
C THR A 132 5.35 -13.01 -20.56
N LYS A 133 4.67 -11.87 -20.58
CA LYS A 133 3.26 -11.70 -20.94
C LYS A 133 2.31 -12.66 -20.19
N SER A 134 2.70 -13.08 -18.99
CA SER A 134 1.97 -14.04 -18.16
C SER A 134 2.20 -13.77 -16.68
N TRP A 135 1.15 -13.53 -15.93
CA TRP A 135 1.26 -13.31 -14.48
C TRP A 135 1.82 -14.54 -13.75
N THR A 136 1.45 -15.75 -14.19
CA THR A 136 2.00 -16.99 -13.62
C THR A 136 3.51 -17.08 -13.82
N LYS A 137 4.00 -16.85 -15.05
CA LYS A 137 5.45 -16.87 -15.31
C LYS A 137 6.18 -15.70 -14.60
N SER A 138 5.52 -14.58 -14.45
CA SER A 138 6.06 -13.41 -13.73
C SER A 138 6.25 -13.70 -12.23
N ALA A 139 5.26 -14.34 -11.60
CA ALA A 139 5.34 -14.79 -10.22
C ALA A 139 6.42 -15.87 -10.03
N GLY A 140 6.52 -16.83 -10.96
CA GLY A 140 7.59 -17.81 -10.94
C GLY A 140 8.98 -17.18 -11.05
N LYS A 141 9.12 -16.16 -11.91
CA LYS A 141 10.37 -15.41 -12.05
C LYS A 141 10.67 -14.56 -10.82
N TYR A 142 9.67 -14.00 -10.17
CA TYR A 142 9.82 -13.31 -8.89
C TYR A 142 10.41 -14.23 -7.83
N HIS A 143 9.85 -15.42 -7.68
CA HIS A 143 10.23 -16.41 -6.67
C HIS A 143 11.61 -17.06 -6.93
N THR A 144 11.89 -17.46 -8.18
CA THR A 144 13.06 -18.30 -8.53
C THR A 144 14.14 -17.57 -9.34
N GLY A 145 13.87 -16.36 -9.82
CA GLY A 145 14.70 -15.67 -10.80
C GLY A 145 14.52 -16.15 -12.25
N LYS A 146 13.78 -17.26 -12.48
CA LYS A 146 13.53 -17.85 -13.80
C LYS A 146 12.04 -17.80 -14.14
N ALA A 147 11.71 -17.50 -15.40
CA ALA A 147 10.33 -17.52 -15.88
C ALA A 147 9.82 -18.98 -15.96
N CYS A 148 9.22 -19.45 -14.88
CA CYS A 148 8.71 -20.82 -14.75
C CYS A 148 7.27 -20.82 -14.22
N VAL A 149 6.64 -21.99 -14.27
CA VAL A 149 5.31 -22.25 -13.71
C VAL A 149 5.44 -23.27 -12.60
N ASP A 150 6.02 -22.86 -11.49
CA ASP A 150 6.17 -23.68 -10.29
C ASP A 150 4.91 -23.64 -9.39
N THR A 151 4.97 -24.34 -8.27
CA THR A 151 3.86 -24.37 -7.30
C THR A 151 3.56 -22.99 -6.72
N TYR A 152 4.58 -22.16 -6.45
CA TYR A 152 4.40 -20.78 -5.99
C TYR A 152 3.66 -19.95 -7.05
N ALA A 153 4.13 -20.00 -8.29
CA ALA A 153 3.56 -19.26 -9.41
C ALA A 153 2.07 -19.57 -9.62
N LYS A 154 1.70 -20.87 -9.57
CA LYS A 154 0.29 -21.30 -9.68
C LYS A 154 -0.53 -20.77 -8.50
N LYS A 155 -0.02 -20.87 -7.26
CA LYS A 155 -0.73 -20.37 -6.09
C LYS A 155 -0.92 -18.86 -6.11
N ALA A 156 0.08 -18.09 -6.57
CA ALA A 156 0.01 -16.64 -6.64
C ALA A 156 -1.11 -16.15 -7.58
N VAL A 157 -1.43 -16.89 -8.64
CA VAL A 157 -2.40 -16.44 -9.64
C VAL A 157 -3.78 -17.10 -9.50
N VAL A 158 -3.83 -18.37 -9.08
CA VAL A 158 -5.08 -19.16 -9.13
C VAL A 158 -5.79 -19.27 -7.79
N LYS A 159 -5.05 -19.18 -6.67
CA LYS A 159 -5.64 -19.34 -5.34
C LYS A 159 -6.31 -18.06 -4.87
N ASP A 160 -7.38 -18.24 -4.12
CA ASP A 160 -8.04 -17.18 -3.35
C ASP A 160 -7.55 -17.22 -1.90
N TYR A 161 -6.49 -16.46 -1.61
CA TYR A 161 -6.00 -16.31 -0.25
C TYR A 161 -6.73 -15.23 0.54
N GLN A 162 -7.53 -14.37 -0.12
CA GLN A 162 -8.38 -13.40 0.57
C GLN A 162 -9.47 -14.10 1.40
N SER A 163 -9.88 -15.31 1.01
CA SER A 163 -10.77 -16.15 1.83
C SER A 163 -10.18 -16.53 3.19
N LYS A 164 -8.87 -16.38 3.37
CA LYS A 164 -8.14 -16.64 4.63
C LYS A 164 -7.91 -15.39 5.48
N TRP A 165 -8.46 -14.26 5.06
CA TRP A 165 -8.34 -13.05 5.84
C TRP A 165 -9.02 -13.21 7.20
N VAL A 166 -8.43 -12.58 8.20
CA VAL A 166 -9.01 -12.51 9.55
C VAL A 166 -10.27 -11.65 9.45
N ASN A 167 -11.40 -12.25 9.78
CA ASN A 167 -12.66 -11.54 9.93
C ASN A 167 -12.77 -11.08 11.39
N ILE A 168 -13.19 -9.84 11.57
CA ILE A 168 -13.57 -9.29 12.89
C ILE A 168 -15.06 -9.50 13.07
#